data_d9395ad29cfc28998ea908886be7a966
#
_entry.id   d9395ad29cfc28998ea908886be7a966
#
_cell.length_a   1.000
_cell.length_b   1.000
_cell.length_c   1.000
_cell.angle_alpha   90.00
_cell.angle_beta   90.00
_cell.angle_gamma   90.00
#
_symmetry.space_group_name_H-M   'P 1'
#
loop_
_entity.id
_entity.type
_entity.pdbx_description
1 polymer ?
#
loop_
_entity_poly.entity_id
_entity_poly.type
_entity_poly.pdbx_seq_one_letter_code
_entity_poly.pdbx_strand_id
1 'polypeptide(L)'
;MAKSNRHLGARPVVRIATAGVALGVALMILASAIVHGFQHEVKKLVVGFDSHIHISPSDATQNGLVWSLGMLDSLRSLPEVTHVALRHECAGIVETPEAIQGVVVRGLDATSRQGRMANNMRKGNLPKDANAHPEVREVAIGAPLAKAFELDTGDRITVYLVIDEDNIRPRPMRISGIYDTGLQEFDKRHIWISAPIMQSSASRGAEAQVVLEPLARGQRAVGQAFGQDAAGKTWTGRWAGLPEGQTAQGRRSIALAPLPASATPHWIVGNGALADTVRLVHQGEEGWKASVSQGSHHMVAEGYDVWATSLAKVAGLQEALFRLIPYDWQAIRVDQQNPEMFSWLSMLDLNVDVIVGLMVLISIINMTSALLIIILERRAQVGLLKAMGMTDAAVIRTFIWHAARILGQGFAWGNLVGLSCVLIQAEWQLIPLDPEAYYVDAVPILVDFIDMARMEGIAFSLCVVSMALPALWSARIRPALSLRMN
;
A
#
# COMPACT_ATOMS: atom_id res chain seq x y z
N MET A 1 -53.38 -25.47 49.11
CA MET A 1 -51.98 -25.17 48.86
C MET A 1 -51.61 -25.60 47.44
N ALA A 2 -51.85 -24.74 46.42
CA ALA A 2 -51.46 -24.98 45.07
C ALA A 2 -51.42 -23.61 44.31
N LYS A 3 -50.66 -22.68 44.86
CA LYS A 3 -50.34 -21.38 44.22
C LYS A 3 -48.82 -21.24 44.26
N SER A 4 -48.11 -21.41 43.19
CA SER A 4 -46.81 -20.76 42.95
C SER A 4 -46.01 -21.29 41.77
N ASN A 5 -46.47 -22.20 40.90
CA ASN A 5 -45.61 -22.74 39.86
C ASN A 5 -45.89 -22.29 38.40
N ARG A 6 -46.86 -21.39 38.16
CA ARG A 6 -47.22 -20.97 36.79
C ARG A 6 -46.41 -19.80 36.24
N HIS A 7 -45.48 -19.20 36.99
CA HIS A 7 -44.66 -18.09 36.54
C HIS A 7 -43.22 -18.49 36.16
N LEU A 8 -42.85 -19.78 36.23
CA LEU A 8 -41.50 -20.27 35.97
C LEU A 8 -41.21 -20.51 34.49
N GLY A 9 -42.23 -20.68 33.62
CA GLY A 9 -42.01 -21.07 32.22
C GLY A 9 -41.45 -19.97 31.31
N ALA A 10 -41.94 -18.73 31.42
CA ALA A 10 -41.50 -17.65 30.52
C ALA A 10 -40.08 -17.11 30.80
N ARG A 11 -39.67 -17.14 32.09
CA ARG A 11 -38.35 -16.62 32.48
C ARG A 11 -37.13 -17.35 31.86
N PRO A 12 -37.06 -18.70 31.81
CA PRO A 12 -35.97 -19.42 31.19
C PRO A 12 -35.95 -19.21 29.68
N VAL A 13 -37.09 -19.18 29.00
CA VAL A 13 -37.18 -18.96 27.55
C VAL A 13 -36.65 -17.57 27.17
N VAL A 14 -37.06 -16.52 27.91
CA VAL A 14 -36.55 -15.17 27.69
C VAL A 14 -35.04 -15.11 27.90
N ARG A 15 -34.52 -15.75 28.95
CA ARG A 15 -33.07 -15.78 29.22
C ARG A 15 -32.28 -16.47 28.10
N ILE A 16 -32.75 -17.59 27.59
CA ILE A 16 -32.15 -18.32 26.50
C ILE A 16 -32.15 -17.47 25.22
N ALA A 17 -33.28 -16.83 24.91
CA ALA A 17 -33.39 -15.94 23.76
C ALA A 17 -32.44 -14.74 23.87
N THR A 18 -32.40 -14.08 25.06
CA THR A 18 -31.47 -12.97 25.32
C THR A 18 -30.01 -13.42 25.19
N ALA A 19 -29.65 -14.58 25.73
CA ALA A 19 -28.30 -15.15 25.63
C ALA A 19 -27.93 -15.50 24.18
N GLY A 20 -28.86 -16.04 23.39
CA GLY A 20 -28.63 -16.33 21.97
C GLY A 20 -28.39 -15.06 21.14
N VAL A 21 -29.16 -14.01 21.41
CA VAL A 21 -28.94 -12.70 20.77
C VAL A 21 -27.60 -12.11 21.24
N ALA A 22 -27.28 -12.15 22.52
CA ALA A 22 -26.04 -11.64 23.07
C ALA A 22 -24.82 -12.34 22.45
N LEU A 23 -24.88 -13.67 22.32
CA LEU A 23 -23.83 -14.44 21.68
C LEU A 23 -23.67 -14.05 20.18
N GLY A 24 -24.80 -13.89 19.46
CA GLY A 24 -24.80 -13.46 18.07
C GLY A 24 -24.14 -12.09 17.88
N VAL A 25 -24.50 -11.12 18.71
CA VAL A 25 -23.92 -9.77 18.69
C VAL A 25 -22.43 -9.81 19.06
N ALA A 26 -22.04 -10.55 20.09
CA ALA A 26 -20.64 -10.68 20.48
C ALA A 26 -19.78 -11.28 19.36
N LEU A 27 -20.27 -12.33 18.69
CA LEU A 27 -19.56 -12.94 17.54
C LEU A 27 -19.50 -11.99 16.34
N MET A 28 -20.54 -11.20 16.09
CA MET A 28 -20.58 -10.20 15.03
C MET A 28 -19.53 -9.10 15.25
N ILE A 29 -19.41 -8.58 16.48
CA ILE A 29 -18.38 -7.60 16.86
C ILE A 29 -16.98 -8.20 16.70
N LEU A 30 -16.79 -9.42 17.20
CA LEU A 30 -15.48 -10.08 17.15
C LEU A 30 -15.03 -10.36 15.70
N ALA A 31 -15.91 -10.89 14.85
CA ALA A 31 -15.63 -11.17 13.46
C ALA A 31 -15.28 -9.88 12.69
N SER A 32 -16.06 -8.82 12.87
CA SER A 32 -15.81 -7.52 12.26
C SER A 32 -14.48 -6.93 12.73
N ALA A 33 -14.21 -6.92 14.03
CA ALA A 33 -12.98 -6.36 14.61
C ALA A 33 -11.72 -7.10 14.15
N ILE A 34 -11.77 -8.43 14.03
CA ILE A 34 -10.65 -9.24 13.52
C ILE A 34 -10.38 -8.93 12.06
N VAL A 35 -11.41 -8.92 11.21
CA VAL A 35 -11.20 -8.69 9.76
C VAL A 35 -10.73 -7.28 9.48
N HIS A 36 -11.32 -6.26 10.10
CA HIS A 36 -10.84 -4.89 9.95
C HIS A 36 -9.41 -4.71 10.49
N GLY A 37 -9.10 -5.35 11.62
CA GLY A 37 -7.74 -5.35 12.17
C GLY A 37 -6.73 -5.99 11.21
N PHE A 38 -7.07 -7.16 10.68
CA PHE A 38 -6.23 -7.88 9.74
C PHE A 38 -6.00 -7.09 8.44
N GLN A 39 -7.06 -6.55 7.85
CA GLN A 39 -6.95 -5.71 6.65
C GLN A 39 -6.10 -4.46 6.90
N HIS A 40 -6.26 -3.84 8.07
CA HIS A 40 -5.48 -2.66 8.44
C HIS A 40 -3.99 -2.97 8.54
N GLU A 41 -3.61 -4.05 9.25
CA GLU A 41 -2.21 -4.44 9.40
C GLU A 41 -1.59 -4.87 8.06
N VAL A 42 -2.29 -5.66 7.25
CA VAL A 42 -1.77 -6.05 5.93
C VAL A 42 -1.61 -4.83 5.02
N LYS A 43 -2.59 -3.92 4.96
CA LYS A 43 -2.46 -2.67 4.20
C LYS A 43 -1.28 -1.82 4.70
N LYS A 44 -1.08 -1.74 6.01
CA LYS A 44 0.03 -1.01 6.64
C LYS A 44 1.38 -1.64 6.30
N LEU A 45 1.48 -2.97 6.28
CA LEU A 45 2.68 -3.68 5.84
C LEU A 45 3.02 -3.33 4.40
N VAL A 46 2.07 -3.48 3.47
CA VAL A 46 2.27 -3.17 2.03
C VAL A 46 2.76 -1.75 1.83
N VAL A 47 2.09 -0.77 2.45
CA VAL A 47 2.46 0.65 2.36
C VAL A 47 3.74 0.96 3.14
N GLY A 48 4.10 0.11 4.09
CA GLY A 48 5.33 0.24 4.90
C GLY A 48 6.60 0.15 4.07
N PHE A 49 6.62 -0.67 3.01
CA PHE A 49 7.78 -0.87 2.15
C PHE A 49 7.60 -0.32 0.73
N ASP A 50 6.37 -0.18 0.24
CA ASP A 50 6.08 0.39 -1.08
C ASP A 50 5.45 1.78 -0.98
N SER A 51 5.41 2.50 -2.10
CA SER A 51 4.79 3.82 -2.18
C SER A 51 3.27 3.72 -2.30
N HIS A 52 2.56 4.78 -1.90
CA HIS A 52 1.11 4.84 -2.08
C HIS A 52 0.71 5.00 -3.55
N ILE A 53 1.50 5.76 -4.31
CA ILE A 53 1.31 5.97 -5.75
C ILE A 53 2.69 5.86 -6.41
N HIS A 54 2.73 5.10 -7.49
CA HIS A 54 3.87 4.99 -8.37
C HIS A 54 3.60 5.74 -9.68
N ILE A 55 4.49 6.66 -10.04
CA ILE A 55 4.43 7.39 -11.31
C ILE A 55 5.46 6.78 -12.25
N SER A 56 5.02 6.30 -13.42
CA SER A 56 5.85 5.65 -14.43
C SER A 56 5.43 6.07 -15.84
N PRO A 57 6.23 5.77 -16.89
CA PRO A 57 5.78 5.93 -18.25
C PRO A 57 4.51 5.09 -18.51
N SER A 58 3.59 5.61 -19.34
CA SER A 58 2.41 4.87 -19.78
C SER A 58 2.76 3.75 -20.76
N ASP A 59 3.86 3.93 -21.51
CA ASP A 59 4.37 2.95 -22.47
C ASP A 59 5.45 2.10 -21.80
N ALA A 60 5.18 0.82 -21.62
CA ALA A 60 6.11 -0.15 -21.02
C ALA A 60 7.40 -0.36 -21.84
N THR A 61 7.43 0.05 -23.13
CA THR A 61 8.64 0.01 -23.94
C THR A 61 9.61 1.15 -23.63
N GLN A 62 9.13 2.20 -22.95
CA GLN A 62 9.98 3.28 -22.45
C GLN A 62 10.63 2.82 -21.13
N ASN A 63 11.91 2.53 -21.19
CA ASN A 63 12.68 2.11 -20.03
C ASN A 63 13.02 3.30 -19.11
N GLY A 64 12.00 3.87 -18.46
CA GLY A 64 12.12 4.88 -17.41
C GLY A 64 11.78 6.32 -17.84
N LEU A 65 11.74 7.20 -16.84
CA LEU A 65 11.43 8.62 -16.95
C LEU A 65 12.70 9.48 -16.93
N VAL A 66 12.70 10.54 -17.71
CA VAL A 66 13.65 11.63 -17.53
C VAL A 66 13.19 12.47 -16.34
N TRP A 67 13.81 12.31 -15.20
CA TRP A 67 13.43 13.05 -14.01
C TRP A 67 14.05 14.47 -13.99
N SER A 68 13.39 15.39 -13.35
CA SER A 68 13.87 16.75 -13.12
C SER A 68 13.63 17.20 -11.68
N LEU A 69 14.53 18.07 -11.17
CA LEU A 69 14.33 18.69 -9.84
C LEU A 69 13.03 19.48 -9.78
N GLY A 70 12.65 20.16 -10.89
CA GLY A 70 11.39 20.91 -10.95
C GLY A 70 10.17 20.01 -10.79
N MET A 71 10.17 18.79 -11.33
CA MET A 71 9.08 17.84 -11.14
C MET A 71 9.04 17.35 -9.69
N LEU A 72 10.18 17.00 -9.10
CA LEU A 72 10.26 16.61 -7.68
C LEU A 72 9.70 17.69 -6.75
N ASP A 73 10.07 18.95 -7.00
CA ASP A 73 9.58 20.07 -6.19
C ASP A 73 8.07 20.30 -6.40
N SER A 74 7.59 20.16 -7.63
CA SER A 74 6.16 20.23 -7.94
C SER A 74 5.37 19.13 -7.23
N LEU A 75 5.86 17.88 -7.24
CA LEU A 75 5.22 16.77 -6.54
C LEU A 75 5.23 16.97 -5.02
N ARG A 76 6.33 17.49 -4.46
CA ARG A 76 6.47 17.80 -3.02
C ARG A 76 5.59 18.97 -2.57
N SER A 77 5.23 19.86 -3.48
CA SER A 77 4.37 21.02 -3.16
C SER A 77 2.90 20.65 -2.93
N LEU A 78 2.48 19.45 -3.30
CA LEU A 78 1.11 18.98 -3.09
C LEU A 78 0.84 18.75 -1.58
N PRO A 79 -0.25 19.32 -1.03
CA PRO A 79 -0.50 19.32 0.43
C PRO A 79 -0.73 17.92 1.02
N GLU A 80 -1.08 16.96 0.20
CA GLU A 80 -1.36 15.59 0.63
C GLU A 80 -0.16 14.66 0.52
N VAL A 81 0.98 15.17 0.00
CA VAL A 81 2.23 14.42 -0.18
C VAL A 81 3.10 14.58 1.06
N THR A 82 3.53 13.46 1.63
CA THR A 82 4.49 13.44 2.76
C THR A 82 5.92 13.28 2.29
N HIS A 83 6.12 12.47 1.25
CA HIS A 83 7.45 12.16 0.74
C HIS A 83 7.40 11.81 -0.74
N VAL A 84 8.46 12.15 -1.47
CA VAL A 84 8.68 11.75 -2.87
C VAL A 84 10.11 11.28 -3.01
N ALA A 85 10.28 10.10 -3.60
CA ALA A 85 11.58 9.54 -3.94
C ALA A 85 11.64 9.09 -5.40
N LEU A 86 12.84 8.99 -5.95
CA LEU A 86 13.06 8.36 -7.24
C LEU A 86 13.01 6.84 -7.07
N ARG A 87 12.29 6.16 -7.96
CA ARG A 87 12.27 4.72 -8.02
C ARG A 87 13.35 4.23 -8.96
N HIS A 88 14.21 3.39 -8.45
CA HIS A 88 15.21 2.65 -9.21
C HIS A 88 14.93 1.17 -9.04
N GLU A 89 14.47 0.53 -10.08
CA GLU A 89 14.10 -0.88 -10.07
C GLU A 89 14.47 -1.56 -11.38
N CYS A 90 14.97 -2.77 -11.33
CA CYS A 90 15.15 -3.59 -12.52
C CYS A 90 14.98 -5.07 -12.19
N ALA A 91 14.68 -5.89 -13.19
CA ALA A 91 14.75 -7.32 -13.04
C ALA A 91 16.19 -7.76 -12.76
N GLY A 92 16.33 -8.82 -11.97
CA GLY A 92 17.65 -9.38 -11.68
C GLY A 92 17.58 -10.87 -11.44
N ILE A 93 18.77 -11.47 -11.42
CA ILE A 93 18.95 -12.88 -11.08
C ILE A 93 20.01 -12.96 -10.00
N VAL A 94 19.68 -13.63 -8.91
CA VAL A 94 20.65 -14.01 -7.87
C VAL A 94 21.15 -15.40 -8.18
N GLU A 95 22.45 -15.55 -8.31
CA GLU A 95 23.13 -16.83 -8.50
C GLU A 95 24.02 -17.12 -7.31
N THR A 96 23.86 -18.31 -6.77
CA THR A 96 24.72 -18.95 -5.79
C THR A 96 25.28 -20.24 -6.39
N PRO A 97 26.31 -20.89 -5.80
CA PRO A 97 26.81 -22.15 -6.29
C PRO A 97 25.75 -23.27 -6.38
N GLU A 98 24.67 -23.13 -5.62
CA GLU A 98 23.67 -24.19 -5.43
C GLU A 98 22.33 -23.90 -6.11
N ALA A 99 22.01 -22.62 -6.40
CA ALA A 99 20.71 -22.24 -6.94
C ALA A 99 20.70 -20.91 -7.67
N ILE A 100 19.66 -20.71 -8.51
CA ILE A 100 19.40 -19.48 -9.25
C ILE A 100 17.97 -19.03 -8.96
N GLN A 101 17.78 -17.74 -8.63
CA GLN A 101 16.48 -17.15 -8.34
C GLN A 101 16.31 -15.83 -9.08
N GLY A 102 15.17 -15.68 -9.78
CA GLY A 102 14.73 -14.39 -10.30
C GLY A 102 14.29 -13.45 -9.18
N VAL A 103 14.79 -12.22 -9.21
CA VAL A 103 14.50 -11.20 -8.20
C VAL A 103 14.22 -9.86 -8.85
N VAL A 104 13.61 -8.97 -8.09
CA VAL A 104 13.50 -7.54 -8.40
C VAL A 104 14.56 -6.82 -7.59
N VAL A 105 15.42 -6.10 -8.30
CA VAL A 105 16.50 -5.32 -7.68
C VAL A 105 16.04 -3.88 -7.51
N ARG A 106 16.01 -3.40 -6.26
CA ARG A 106 15.65 -2.02 -5.93
C ARG A 106 16.86 -1.23 -5.47
N GLY A 107 16.96 0.01 -5.96
CA GLY A 107 18.00 0.95 -5.59
C GLY A 107 17.62 1.83 -4.43
N LEU A 108 18.41 1.83 -3.37
CA LEU A 108 18.24 2.74 -2.23
C LEU A 108 19.01 4.04 -2.48
N ASP A 109 18.30 5.16 -2.44
CA ASP A 109 18.88 6.48 -2.37
C ASP A 109 19.19 6.91 -0.91
N ALA A 110 19.79 8.08 -0.72
CA ALA A 110 20.15 8.57 0.61
C ALA A 110 18.93 8.84 1.50
N THR A 111 17.78 9.19 0.91
CA THR A 111 16.55 9.51 1.63
C THR A 111 15.80 8.24 2.04
N SER A 112 15.78 7.24 1.19
CA SER A 112 15.17 5.94 1.46
C SER A 112 15.91 5.15 2.55
N ARG A 113 17.22 5.35 2.71
CA ARG A 113 18.05 4.70 3.74
C ARG A 113 17.72 5.13 5.16
N GLN A 114 17.34 6.38 5.37
CA GLN A 114 17.00 6.91 6.70
C GLN A 114 15.56 6.59 7.11
N GLY A 115 14.80 5.95 6.23
CA GLY A 115 13.38 5.72 6.39
C GLY A 115 13.01 4.31 6.85
N ARG A 116 11.90 3.86 6.32
CA ARG A 116 11.17 2.65 6.73
C ARG A 116 11.94 1.34 6.61
N MET A 117 12.86 1.23 5.63
CA MET A 117 13.64 0.00 5.44
C MET A 117 14.65 -0.27 6.56
N ALA A 118 15.18 0.79 7.19
CA ALA A 118 16.11 0.61 8.31
C ALA A 118 15.47 -0.10 9.51
N ASN A 119 14.17 0.09 9.72
CA ASN A 119 13.42 -0.53 10.81
C ASN A 119 13.11 -2.01 10.57
N ASN A 120 13.20 -2.47 9.32
CA ASN A 120 12.89 -3.85 8.94
C ASN A 120 14.14 -4.75 8.88
N MET A 121 15.31 -4.23 9.28
CA MET A 121 16.55 -5.02 9.31
C MET A 121 16.55 -5.99 10.49
N ARG A 122 16.64 -7.29 10.20
CA ARG A 122 16.81 -8.34 11.22
C ARG A 122 18.27 -8.53 11.59
N LYS A 123 19.18 -8.47 10.61
CA LYS A 123 20.61 -8.71 10.81
C LYS A 123 21.44 -7.82 9.89
N GLY A 124 22.54 -7.28 10.39
CA GLY A 124 23.42 -6.42 9.60
C GLY A 124 22.86 -5.02 9.36
N ASN A 125 23.25 -4.40 8.26
CA ASN A 125 22.91 -3.02 7.90
C ASN A 125 22.46 -2.91 6.44
N LEU A 126 21.78 -1.83 6.12
CA LEU A 126 21.48 -1.48 4.74
C LEU A 126 22.77 -1.25 3.92
N PRO A 127 22.75 -1.52 2.61
CA PRO A 127 23.89 -1.29 1.73
C PRO A 127 24.42 0.14 1.83
N LYS A 128 25.74 0.30 1.90
CA LYS A 128 26.39 1.61 1.95
C LYS A 128 26.18 2.38 0.65
N ASP A 129 26.28 3.72 0.74
CA ASP A 129 26.20 4.56 -0.43
C ASP A 129 27.41 4.33 -1.36
N ALA A 130 27.15 3.88 -2.57
CA ALA A 130 28.19 3.66 -3.56
C ALA A 130 28.84 4.97 -4.03
N ASN A 131 28.19 6.14 -3.89
CA ASN A 131 28.83 7.42 -4.16
C ASN A 131 29.93 7.75 -3.14
N ALA A 132 29.70 7.38 -1.86
CA ALA A 132 30.70 7.60 -0.82
C ALA A 132 31.75 6.47 -0.75
N HIS A 133 31.39 5.27 -1.22
CA HIS A 133 32.20 4.06 -1.17
C HIS A 133 32.11 3.26 -2.47
N PRO A 134 32.70 3.74 -3.59
CA PRO A 134 32.53 3.12 -4.92
C PRO A 134 33.16 1.72 -5.03
N GLU A 135 34.08 1.39 -4.14
CA GLU A 135 34.71 0.06 -4.04
C GLU A 135 33.84 -0.99 -3.37
N VAL A 136 32.80 -0.55 -2.64
CA VAL A 136 31.96 -1.44 -1.83
C VAL A 136 30.67 -1.76 -2.58
N ARG A 137 30.50 -3.04 -2.92
CA ARG A 137 29.28 -3.55 -3.55
C ARG A 137 28.52 -4.39 -2.54
N GLU A 138 27.53 -3.79 -1.94
CA GLU A 138 26.71 -4.41 -0.90
C GLU A 138 25.28 -4.61 -1.37
N VAL A 139 24.64 -5.66 -0.85
CA VAL A 139 23.25 -6.01 -1.08
C VAL A 139 22.58 -6.39 0.22
N ALA A 140 21.34 -5.97 0.41
CA ALA A 140 20.47 -6.50 1.46
C ALA A 140 19.44 -7.44 0.82
N ILE A 141 19.26 -8.62 1.43
CA ILE A 141 18.35 -9.66 0.95
C ILE A 141 17.25 -9.93 1.97
N GLY A 142 16.10 -10.42 1.52
CA GLY A 142 15.01 -10.81 2.40
C GLY A 142 15.30 -12.07 3.21
N ALA A 143 14.77 -12.17 4.43
CA ALA A 143 14.97 -13.32 5.30
C ALA A 143 14.54 -14.66 4.68
N PRO A 144 13.41 -14.75 3.93
CA PRO A 144 13.03 -15.97 3.23
C PRO A 144 14.04 -16.39 2.15
N LEU A 145 14.61 -15.42 1.42
CA LEU A 145 15.64 -15.68 0.43
C LEU A 145 16.94 -16.16 1.08
N ALA A 146 17.35 -15.52 2.17
CA ALA A 146 18.52 -15.93 2.97
C ALA A 146 18.36 -17.35 3.51
N LYS A 147 17.18 -17.69 4.03
CA LYS A 147 16.86 -19.06 4.52
C LYS A 147 16.87 -20.11 3.41
N ALA A 148 16.31 -19.78 2.23
CA ALA A 148 16.21 -20.71 1.12
C ALA A 148 17.57 -21.07 0.50
N PHE A 149 18.53 -20.15 0.54
CA PHE A 149 19.88 -20.34 -0.01
C PHE A 149 20.97 -20.52 1.06
N GLU A 150 20.59 -20.68 2.32
CA GLU A 150 21.51 -20.84 3.46
C GLU A 150 22.57 -19.72 3.55
N LEU A 151 22.15 -18.47 3.20
CA LEU A 151 23.02 -17.29 3.14
C LEU A 151 23.01 -16.51 4.46
N ASP A 152 24.16 -15.93 4.83
CA ASP A 152 24.28 -15.03 5.97
C ASP A 152 24.98 -13.72 5.61
N THR A 153 24.94 -12.78 6.53
CA THR A 153 25.65 -11.50 6.40
C THR A 153 27.16 -11.72 6.25
N GLY A 154 27.73 -11.11 5.21
CA GLY A 154 29.14 -11.27 4.86
C GLY A 154 29.40 -12.19 3.68
N ASP A 155 28.46 -13.07 3.34
CA ASP A 155 28.57 -13.96 2.18
C ASP A 155 28.58 -13.19 0.85
N ARG A 156 29.10 -13.83 -0.18
CA ARG A 156 29.18 -13.27 -1.53
C ARG A 156 28.21 -13.99 -2.45
N ILE A 157 27.44 -13.18 -3.17
CA ILE A 157 26.53 -13.65 -4.22
C ILE A 157 26.80 -12.91 -5.51
N THR A 158 26.42 -13.50 -6.65
CA THR A 158 26.44 -12.81 -7.94
C THR A 158 25.03 -12.36 -8.27
N VAL A 159 24.85 -11.05 -8.43
CA VAL A 159 23.58 -10.45 -8.88
C VAL A 159 23.72 -10.04 -10.33
N TYR A 160 22.91 -10.63 -11.21
CA TYR A 160 22.83 -10.21 -12.60
C TYR A 160 21.75 -9.13 -12.70
N LEU A 161 22.14 -7.92 -13.10
CA LEU A 161 21.21 -6.83 -13.37
C LEU A 161 20.75 -6.95 -14.83
N VAL A 162 19.45 -7.15 -15.03
CA VAL A 162 18.83 -7.21 -16.37
C VAL A 162 18.31 -5.81 -16.68
N ILE A 163 19.09 -5.07 -17.45
CA ILE A 163 18.78 -3.69 -17.81
C ILE A 163 17.98 -3.65 -19.11
N ASP A 164 18.40 -4.45 -20.09
CA ASP A 164 17.76 -4.69 -21.39
C ASP A 164 17.96 -6.15 -21.78
N GLU A 165 17.25 -6.63 -22.82
CA GLU A 165 17.34 -8.03 -23.30
C GLU A 165 18.78 -8.47 -23.61
N ASP A 166 19.60 -7.54 -24.14
CA ASP A 166 20.99 -7.81 -24.52
C ASP A 166 22.02 -7.35 -23.46
N ASN A 167 21.59 -6.76 -22.33
CA ASN A 167 22.50 -6.13 -21.37
C ASN A 167 22.33 -6.72 -19.97
N ILE A 168 22.78 -7.95 -19.81
CA ILE A 168 22.82 -8.64 -18.52
C ILE A 168 24.22 -8.48 -17.94
N ARG A 169 24.34 -7.82 -16.78
CA ARG A 169 25.63 -7.52 -16.16
C ARG A 169 25.78 -8.24 -14.82
N PRO A 170 26.70 -9.21 -14.70
CA PRO A 170 27.04 -9.82 -13.43
C PRO A 170 27.72 -8.84 -12.49
N ARG A 171 27.26 -8.78 -11.27
CA ARG A 171 27.84 -7.96 -10.21
C ARG A 171 28.06 -8.83 -8.98
N PRO A 172 29.30 -9.20 -8.66
CA PRO A 172 29.61 -9.82 -7.39
C PRO A 172 29.33 -8.81 -6.27
N MET A 173 28.50 -9.20 -5.31
CA MET A 173 28.08 -8.38 -4.19
C MET A 173 28.25 -9.14 -2.88
N ARG A 174 28.45 -8.39 -1.80
CA ARG A 174 28.51 -8.92 -0.45
C ARG A 174 27.21 -8.61 0.27
N ILE A 175 26.65 -9.58 0.97
CA ILE A 175 25.46 -9.41 1.79
C ILE A 175 25.82 -8.53 3.00
N SER A 176 25.26 -7.33 3.04
CA SER A 176 25.44 -6.38 4.14
C SER A 176 24.41 -6.56 5.25
N GLY A 177 23.24 -7.10 4.90
CA GLY A 177 22.18 -7.33 5.85
C GLY A 177 21.04 -8.17 5.32
N ILE A 178 20.25 -8.66 6.26
CA ILE A 178 19.05 -9.46 6.03
C ILE A 178 17.88 -8.68 6.60
N TYR A 179 16.88 -8.40 5.78
CA TYR A 179 15.69 -7.68 6.18
C TYR A 179 14.45 -8.59 6.19
N ASP A 180 13.41 -8.16 6.89
CA ASP A 180 12.12 -8.81 6.94
C ASP A 180 11.02 -7.75 7.06
N THR A 181 10.20 -7.66 6.02
CA THR A 181 9.06 -6.73 5.97
C THR A 181 7.80 -7.33 6.57
N GLY A 182 7.80 -8.63 6.86
CA GLY A 182 6.63 -9.41 7.23
C GLY A 182 5.84 -9.94 6.03
N LEU A 183 6.21 -9.59 4.80
CA LEU A 183 5.59 -10.09 3.57
C LEU A 183 6.53 -11.06 2.86
N GLN A 184 6.37 -12.34 3.11
CA GLN A 184 7.30 -13.36 2.63
C GLN A 184 7.47 -13.38 1.11
N GLU A 185 6.39 -13.25 0.35
CA GLU A 185 6.44 -13.25 -1.12
C GLU A 185 7.20 -12.04 -1.66
N PHE A 186 7.09 -10.89 -0.97
CA PHE A 186 7.88 -9.71 -1.29
C PHE A 186 9.35 -9.91 -0.96
N ASP A 187 9.64 -10.34 0.27
CA ASP A 187 10.99 -10.53 0.78
C ASP A 187 11.77 -11.61 0.03
N LYS A 188 11.06 -12.62 -0.52
CA LYS A 188 11.63 -13.65 -1.37
C LYS A 188 12.06 -13.15 -2.75
N ARG A 189 11.37 -12.12 -3.27
CA ARG A 189 11.57 -11.64 -4.63
C ARG A 189 12.37 -10.34 -4.73
N HIS A 190 12.48 -9.56 -3.65
CA HIS A 190 13.13 -8.25 -3.69
C HIS A 190 14.49 -8.28 -3.01
N ILE A 191 15.45 -7.58 -3.61
CA ILE A 191 16.75 -7.31 -3.01
C ILE A 191 17.05 -5.82 -3.14
N TRP A 192 17.82 -5.29 -2.20
CA TRP A 192 18.13 -3.87 -2.14
C TRP A 192 19.61 -3.63 -2.34
N ILE A 193 19.96 -2.73 -3.25
CA ILE A 193 21.32 -2.28 -3.52
C ILE A 193 21.40 -0.76 -3.45
N SER A 194 22.59 -0.19 -3.49
CA SER A 194 22.73 1.26 -3.59
C SER A 194 22.28 1.75 -4.98
N ALA A 195 21.42 2.78 -5.04
CA ALA A 195 20.91 3.34 -6.30
C ALA A 195 22.00 3.75 -7.30
N PRO A 196 23.15 4.36 -6.91
CA PRO A 196 24.24 4.65 -7.83
C PRO A 196 24.81 3.43 -8.57
N ILE A 197 24.73 2.23 -7.99
CA ILE A 197 25.15 1.00 -8.67
C ILE A 197 24.24 0.69 -9.86
N MET A 198 22.94 0.88 -9.69
CA MET A 198 21.95 0.74 -10.77
C MET A 198 22.12 1.84 -11.80
N GLN A 199 22.23 3.09 -11.37
CA GLN A 199 22.42 4.25 -12.23
C GLN A 199 23.67 4.10 -13.11
N SER A 200 24.81 3.67 -12.55
CA SER A 200 26.03 3.41 -13.32
C SER A 200 25.90 2.27 -14.33
N SER A 201 24.94 1.39 -14.12
CA SER A 201 24.64 0.26 -15.00
C SER A 201 23.59 0.61 -16.06
N ALA A 202 22.64 1.48 -15.70
CA ALA A 202 21.53 1.94 -16.53
C ALA A 202 21.74 3.36 -17.07
N SER A 203 22.98 3.92 -17.04
CA SER A 203 23.22 5.30 -17.45
C SER A 203 22.89 5.52 -18.92
N ARG A 204 21.64 5.88 -19.17
CA ARG A 204 21.09 6.35 -20.45
C ARG A 204 21.16 7.87 -20.56
N GLY A 205 21.97 8.50 -19.75
CA GLY A 205 22.22 9.94 -19.79
C GLY A 205 23.35 10.27 -20.75
N ALA A 206 23.23 11.41 -21.40
CA ALA A 206 24.37 12.01 -22.11
C ALA A 206 25.07 12.93 -21.10
N GLU A 207 26.38 12.75 -20.94
CA GLU A 207 27.23 13.65 -20.17
C GLU A 207 28.23 14.30 -21.10
N ALA A 208 28.21 15.63 -21.12
CA ALA A 208 29.16 16.43 -21.90
C ALA A 208 30.25 16.95 -20.98
N GLN A 209 31.51 16.68 -21.34
CA GLN A 209 32.66 17.30 -20.69
C GLN A 209 33.52 17.99 -21.72
N VAL A 210 34.16 19.08 -21.33
CA VAL A 210 35.10 19.79 -22.13
C VAL A 210 36.40 20.02 -21.35
N VAL A 211 37.47 19.48 -21.85
CA VAL A 211 38.81 19.70 -21.31
C VAL A 211 39.49 20.80 -22.13
N LEU A 212 39.99 21.81 -21.46
CA LEU A 212 40.79 22.87 -22.11
C LEU A 212 42.25 22.55 -22.01
N GLU A 213 42.89 22.38 -23.16
CA GLU A 213 44.32 22.10 -23.28
C GLU A 213 45.06 23.35 -23.73
N PRO A 214 46.15 23.75 -23.05
CA PRO A 214 47.00 24.84 -23.53
C PRO A 214 47.72 24.46 -24.83
N LEU A 215 47.80 25.41 -25.74
CA LEU A 215 48.57 25.31 -26.97
C LEU A 215 49.63 26.41 -27.00
N ALA A 216 50.67 26.27 -27.82
CA ALA A 216 51.70 27.28 -28.00
C ALA A 216 51.14 28.66 -28.38
N ARG A 217 49.98 28.71 -29.03
CA ARG A 217 49.21 29.94 -29.30
C ARG A 217 47.73 29.70 -28.94
N GLY A 218 47.34 30.03 -27.70
CA GLY A 218 45.96 29.95 -27.24
C GLY A 218 45.58 28.63 -26.57
N GLN A 219 44.34 28.23 -26.70
CA GLN A 219 43.74 27.05 -26.06
C GLN A 219 43.04 26.18 -27.11
N ARG A 220 42.98 24.88 -26.84
CA ARG A 220 42.16 23.91 -27.56
C ARG A 220 41.13 23.33 -26.62
N ALA A 221 39.90 23.27 -27.06
CA ALA A 221 38.86 22.56 -26.35
C ALA A 221 38.69 21.15 -26.93
N VAL A 222 38.68 20.15 -26.04
CA VAL A 222 38.45 18.75 -26.38
C VAL A 222 37.15 18.34 -25.73
N GLY A 223 36.14 18.06 -26.54
CA GLY A 223 34.85 17.56 -26.07
C GLY A 223 34.90 16.06 -25.83
N GLN A 224 34.43 15.65 -24.69
CA GLN A 224 34.24 14.26 -24.32
C GLN A 224 32.75 13.98 -24.16
N ALA A 225 32.33 12.80 -24.59
CA ALA A 225 30.95 12.35 -24.50
C ALA A 225 30.92 11.06 -23.72
N PHE A 226 30.07 11.01 -22.69
CA PHE A 226 29.87 9.86 -21.85
C PHE A 226 28.38 9.46 -21.84
N GLY A 227 28.13 8.20 -21.51
CA GLY A 227 26.78 7.64 -21.46
C GLY A 227 26.38 6.92 -22.75
N GLN A 228 25.21 6.35 -22.75
CA GLN A 228 24.64 5.54 -23.82
C GLN A 228 23.21 5.96 -24.14
N ASP A 229 22.77 5.75 -25.38
CA ASP A 229 21.38 5.92 -25.78
C ASP A 229 20.52 4.73 -25.35
N ALA A 230 19.22 4.78 -25.63
CA ALA A 230 18.26 3.72 -25.31
C ALA A 230 18.62 2.36 -25.94
N ALA A 231 19.40 2.37 -27.03
CA ALA A 231 19.88 1.17 -27.72
C ALA A 231 21.26 0.70 -27.22
N GLY A 232 21.78 1.26 -26.12
CA GLY A 232 23.09 0.90 -25.57
C GLY A 232 24.29 1.46 -26.37
N LYS A 233 24.03 2.30 -27.38
CA LYS A 233 25.09 2.92 -28.20
C LYS A 233 25.66 4.13 -27.47
N THR A 234 26.98 4.21 -27.39
CA THR A 234 27.68 5.36 -26.79
C THR A 234 27.37 6.65 -27.53
N TRP A 235 27.08 7.70 -26.77
CA TRP A 235 26.81 9.02 -27.32
C TRP A 235 28.04 9.59 -28.02
N THR A 236 27.80 10.29 -29.12
CA THR A 236 28.79 11.09 -29.79
C THR A 236 28.46 12.56 -29.65
N GLY A 237 29.41 13.37 -29.25
CA GLY A 237 29.18 14.81 -29.13
C GLY A 237 29.47 15.54 -30.44
N ARG A 238 28.91 16.75 -30.52
CA ARG A 238 29.13 17.70 -31.62
C ARG A 238 29.36 19.11 -31.12
N TRP A 239 30.22 19.86 -31.78
CA TRP A 239 30.39 21.28 -31.54
C TRP A 239 29.31 22.08 -32.28
N ALA A 240 28.76 23.10 -31.62
CA ALA A 240 27.80 24.06 -32.17
C ALA A 240 28.14 25.48 -31.69
N GLY A 241 27.50 26.51 -32.25
CA GLY A 241 27.76 27.92 -31.91
C GLY A 241 29.12 28.43 -32.44
N LEU A 242 29.66 27.79 -33.50
CA LEU A 242 30.85 28.23 -34.17
C LEU A 242 30.52 29.28 -35.25
N PRO A 243 31.41 30.27 -35.51
CA PRO A 243 31.25 31.23 -36.61
C PRO A 243 31.12 30.56 -37.99
N GLU A 244 30.45 31.27 -38.93
CA GLU A 244 30.31 30.80 -40.31
C GLU A 244 31.68 30.49 -40.95
N GLY A 245 31.78 29.30 -41.54
CA GLY A 245 33.03 28.81 -42.17
C GLY A 245 33.90 27.87 -41.33
N GLN A 246 33.59 27.71 -40.03
CA GLN A 246 34.25 26.70 -39.19
C GLN A 246 33.30 25.53 -38.90
N THR A 247 33.46 24.47 -39.64
CA THR A 247 32.74 23.23 -39.39
C THR A 247 33.57 22.27 -38.55
N ALA A 248 33.03 21.92 -37.37
CA ALA A 248 33.63 20.89 -36.52
C ALA A 248 32.87 19.56 -36.59
N GLN A 249 32.18 19.28 -37.70
CA GLN A 249 31.44 18.06 -37.92
C GLN A 249 32.34 16.83 -37.82
N GLY A 250 32.13 15.96 -36.86
CA GLY A 250 32.92 14.75 -36.61
C GLY A 250 34.25 14.98 -35.84
N ARG A 251 34.61 16.21 -35.48
CA ARG A 251 35.81 16.50 -34.68
C ARG A 251 35.49 16.62 -33.19
N ARG A 252 36.25 15.90 -32.36
CA ARG A 252 36.14 16.01 -30.89
C ARG A 252 36.84 17.27 -30.35
N SER A 253 37.72 17.91 -31.10
CA SER A 253 38.48 19.07 -30.64
C SER A 253 38.39 20.26 -31.58
N ILE A 254 38.35 21.47 -31.01
CA ILE A 254 38.40 22.73 -31.74
C ILE A 254 39.51 23.62 -31.18
N ALA A 255 40.17 24.37 -32.06
CA ALA A 255 41.14 25.40 -31.64
C ALA A 255 40.37 26.68 -31.31
N LEU A 256 40.65 27.28 -30.15
CA LEU A 256 39.94 28.46 -29.64
C LEU A 256 40.62 29.78 -30.05
N ALA A 257 41.90 29.75 -30.37
CA ALA A 257 42.66 30.94 -30.74
C ALA A 257 42.13 31.76 -31.95
N PRO A 258 41.54 31.14 -32.98
CA PRO A 258 40.99 31.91 -34.10
C PRO A 258 39.56 32.38 -33.87
N LEU A 259 38.92 32.05 -32.71
CA LEU A 259 37.53 32.41 -32.43
C LEU A 259 37.43 33.81 -31.88
N PRO A 260 36.46 34.65 -32.34
CA PRO A 260 36.22 35.95 -31.74
C PRO A 260 35.68 35.78 -30.32
N ALA A 261 35.97 36.72 -29.44
CA ALA A 261 35.55 36.72 -28.04
C ALA A 261 34.02 36.69 -27.89
N SER A 262 33.28 37.11 -28.91
CA SER A 262 31.80 37.04 -28.94
C SER A 262 31.24 35.67 -29.36
N ALA A 263 32.07 34.73 -29.77
CA ALA A 263 31.63 33.39 -30.11
C ALA A 263 31.19 32.65 -28.83
N THR A 264 30.18 31.84 -28.96
CA THR A 264 29.65 30.99 -27.85
C THR A 264 29.70 29.52 -28.29
N PRO A 265 30.90 28.96 -28.49
CA PRO A 265 31.03 27.56 -28.87
C PRO A 265 30.51 26.68 -27.72
N HIS A 266 29.78 25.65 -28.07
CA HIS A 266 29.29 24.71 -27.09
C HIS A 266 29.35 23.27 -27.60
N TRP A 267 29.67 22.35 -26.70
CA TRP A 267 29.74 20.93 -26.95
C TRP A 267 28.41 20.29 -26.52
N ILE A 268 27.73 19.66 -27.47
CA ILE A 268 26.44 19.01 -27.25
C ILE A 268 26.65 17.50 -27.36
N VAL A 269 26.19 16.76 -26.34
CA VAL A 269 26.17 15.30 -26.32
C VAL A 269 24.70 14.87 -26.14
N GLY A 270 24.26 13.92 -26.95
CA GLY A 270 22.87 13.45 -26.90
C GLY A 270 21.92 14.21 -27.84
N ASN A 271 20.64 13.85 -27.82
CA ASN A 271 19.58 14.42 -28.64
C ASN A 271 18.33 14.76 -27.82
N GLY A 272 17.62 15.83 -28.20
CA GLY A 272 16.37 16.22 -27.60
C GLY A 272 16.48 16.49 -26.10
N ALA A 273 15.58 15.91 -25.31
CA ALA A 273 15.54 16.08 -23.86
C ALA A 273 16.72 15.42 -23.13
N LEU A 274 17.44 14.49 -23.78
CA LEU A 274 18.62 13.81 -23.23
C LEU A 274 19.94 14.50 -23.65
N ALA A 275 19.88 15.69 -24.23
CA ALA A 275 21.08 16.42 -24.63
C ALA A 275 21.69 17.15 -23.44
N ASP A 276 22.97 16.92 -23.20
CA ASP A 276 23.80 17.72 -22.31
C ASP A 276 24.70 18.66 -23.10
N THR A 277 24.94 19.87 -22.55
CA THR A 277 25.63 20.93 -23.27
C THR A 277 26.59 21.66 -22.35
N VAL A 278 27.88 21.66 -22.71
CA VAL A 278 28.90 22.51 -22.08
C VAL A 278 29.20 23.72 -22.96
N ARG A 279 28.97 24.92 -22.41
CA ARG A 279 29.25 26.19 -23.10
C ARG A 279 30.65 26.69 -22.75
N LEU A 280 31.35 27.23 -23.75
CA LEU A 280 32.59 27.95 -23.53
C LEU A 280 32.33 29.45 -23.52
N VAL A 281 32.88 30.13 -22.52
CA VAL A 281 32.77 31.58 -22.36
C VAL A 281 34.14 32.17 -22.30
N HIS A 282 34.39 33.20 -23.11
CA HIS A 282 35.65 33.95 -23.10
C HIS A 282 35.65 34.97 -21.95
N GLN A 283 36.60 34.86 -21.03
CA GLN A 283 36.71 35.72 -19.84
C GLN A 283 37.90 36.68 -19.96
N GLY A 284 37.95 37.48 -21.04
CA GLY A 284 38.98 38.49 -21.23
C GLY A 284 40.40 37.93 -21.19
N GLU A 285 41.25 38.46 -20.28
CA GLU A 285 42.63 38.05 -20.14
C GLU A 285 42.82 36.60 -19.63
N GLU A 286 41.82 36.03 -18.96
CA GLU A 286 41.88 34.65 -18.47
C GLU A 286 41.65 33.59 -19.57
N GLY A 287 41.30 34.03 -20.77
CA GLY A 287 41.04 33.12 -21.89
C GLY A 287 39.66 32.45 -21.83
N TRP A 288 39.52 31.30 -22.43
CA TRP A 288 38.28 30.53 -22.47
C TRP A 288 38.11 29.66 -21.21
N LYS A 289 36.93 29.69 -20.63
CA LYS A 289 36.53 28.77 -19.58
C LYS A 289 35.29 27.99 -20.01
N ALA A 290 35.28 26.68 -19.69
CA ALA A 290 34.11 25.88 -19.82
C ALA A 290 33.16 26.28 -18.66
N SER A 291 31.97 26.81 -18.98
CA SER A 291 30.91 26.87 -17.96
C SER A 291 30.55 25.44 -17.64
N VAL A 292 30.60 25.08 -16.38
CA VAL A 292 29.94 23.87 -15.95
C VAL A 292 28.47 24.05 -16.34
N SER A 293 28.03 23.33 -17.37
CA SER A 293 26.63 23.13 -17.60
C SER A 293 26.13 22.62 -16.23
N GLN A 294 25.06 23.17 -15.71
CA GLN A 294 24.26 22.44 -14.76
C GLN A 294 23.69 21.29 -15.61
N GLY A 295 24.57 20.29 -15.84
CA GLY A 295 24.27 19.18 -16.68
C GLY A 295 22.89 18.70 -16.27
N SER A 296 21.99 18.68 -17.18
CA SER A 296 20.86 17.82 -17.08
C SER A 296 21.46 16.39 -17.06
N HIS A 297 21.99 15.99 -15.92
CA HIS A 297 22.14 14.60 -15.61
C HIS A 297 20.72 14.08 -15.62
N HIS A 298 20.24 13.78 -16.80
CA HIS A 298 18.98 13.09 -16.98
C HIS A 298 19.23 11.64 -16.56
N MET A 299 19.39 11.47 -15.26
CA MET A 299 19.33 10.15 -14.69
C MET A 299 17.93 9.61 -14.99
N VAL A 300 17.89 8.54 -15.76
CA VAL A 300 16.66 7.81 -16.00
C VAL A 300 16.34 7.08 -14.70
N ALA A 301 15.20 7.38 -14.12
CA ALA A 301 14.59 6.60 -13.05
C ALA A 301 13.41 5.83 -13.64
N GLU A 302 13.07 4.66 -13.11
CA GLU A 302 11.87 3.95 -13.55
C GLU A 302 10.61 4.75 -13.23
N GLY A 303 10.68 5.64 -12.23
CA GLY A 303 9.56 6.48 -11.88
C GLY A 303 9.78 7.31 -10.64
N TYR A 304 8.67 7.83 -10.12
CA TYR A 304 8.61 8.49 -8.82
C TYR A 304 7.72 7.69 -7.89
N ASP A 305 8.19 7.50 -6.69
CA ASP A 305 7.41 6.96 -5.58
C ASP A 305 6.86 8.10 -4.73
N VAL A 306 5.54 8.14 -4.55
CA VAL A 306 4.84 9.20 -3.83
C VAL A 306 4.11 8.60 -2.62
N TRP A 307 4.39 9.15 -1.44
CA TRP A 307 3.72 8.79 -0.19
C TRP A 307 2.73 9.88 0.21
N ALA A 308 1.48 9.48 0.40
CA ALA A 308 0.41 10.36 0.88
C ALA A 308 0.35 10.39 2.42
N THR A 309 -0.31 11.38 2.97
CA THR A 309 -0.57 11.50 4.41
C THR A 309 -1.48 10.40 4.95
N SER A 310 -2.36 9.83 4.11
CA SER A 310 -3.32 8.77 4.47
C SER A 310 -3.75 8.00 3.24
N LEU A 311 -3.98 6.69 3.40
CA LEU A 311 -4.53 5.82 2.35
C LEU A 311 -5.89 6.29 1.83
N ALA A 312 -6.74 6.84 2.69
CA ALA A 312 -8.05 7.36 2.30
C ALA A 312 -7.98 8.52 1.29
N LYS A 313 -6.86 9.27 1.26
CA LYS A 313 -6.66 10.41 0.37
C LYS A 313 -5.96 10.07 -0.94
N VAL A 314 -5.50 8.83 -1.10
CA VAL A 314 -4.71 8.40 -2.26
C VAL A 314 -5.50 8.57 -3.57
N ALA A 315 -6.81 8.31 -3.58
CA ALA A 315 -7.63 8.48 -4.77
C ALA A 315 -7.70 9.95 -5.23
N GLY A 316 -7.93 10.88 -4.31
CA GLY A 316 -7.94 12.33 -4.62
C GLY A 316 -6.55 12.83 -5.04
N LEU A 317 -5.49 12.31 -4.40
CA LEU A 317 -4.12 12.65 -4.76
C LEU A 317 -3.78 12.13 -6.19
N GLN A 318 -4.23 10.95 -6.57
CA GLN A 318 -4.05 10.42 -7.93
C GLN A 318 -4.65 11.37 -8.99
N GLU A 319 -5.85 11.90 -8.75
CA GLU A 319 -6.47 12.88 -9.65
C GLU A 319 -5.68 14.19 -9.73
N ALA A 320 -5.12 14.65 -8.61
CA ALA A 320 -4.27 15.84 -8.60
C ALA A 320 -2.96 15.60 -9.36
N LEU A 321 -2.37 14.42 -9.23
CA LEU A 321 -1.17 14.01 -9.96
C LEU A 321 -1.41 13.93 -11.47
N PHE A 322 -2.54 13.40 -11.94
CA PHE A 322 -2.87 13.36 -13.37
C PHE A 322 -2.97 14.75 -14.02
N ARG A 323 -3.24 15.80 -13.25
CA ARG A 323 -3.24 17.18 -13.74
C ARG A 323 -1.84 17.80 -13.81
N LEU A 324 -0.87 17.21 -13.11
CA LEU A 324 0.49 17.75 -12.95
C LEU A 324 1.48 17.03 -13.86
N ILE A 325 1.33 15.69 -14.02
CA ILE A 325 2.25 14.87 -14.78
C ILE A 325 1.98 14.99 -16.30
N PRO A 326 3.00 14.79 -17.16
CA PRO A 326 2.83 14.71 -18.61
C PRO A 326 1.83 13.61 -19.01
N TYR A 327 1.22 13.76 -20.19
CA TYR A 327 0.19 12.85 -20.70
C TYR A 327 0.70 11.42 -21.00
N ASP A 328 2.00 11.28 -21.24
CA ASP A 328 2.70 10.02 -21.49
C ASP A 328 3.11 9.29 -20.21
N TRP A 329 2.78 9.85 -19.05
CA TRP A 329 3.00 9.24 -17.75
C TRP A 329 1.70 8.77 -17.13
N GLN A 330 1.81 7.79 -16.24
CA GLN A 330 0.70 7.26 -15.46
C GLN A 330 1.02 7.29 -13.97
N ALA A 331 0.00 7.50 -13.16
CA ALA A 331 0.08 7.42 -11.72
C ALA A 331 -0.76 6.21 -11.27
N ILE A 332 -0.08 5.16 -10.82
CA ILE A 332 -0.71 3.89 -10.42
C ILE A 332 -0.72 3.81 -8.90
N ARG A 333 -1.89 3.58 -8.31
CA ARG A 333 -2.01 3.38 -6.86
C ARG A 333 -1.53 1.98 -6.47
N VAL A 334 -1.12 1.83 -5.22
CA VAL A 334 -0.65 0.56 -4.65
C VAL A 334 -1.69 -0.56 -4.76
N ASP A 335 -2.99 -0.24 -4.65
CA ASP A 335 -4.08 -1.21 -4.82
C ASP A 335 -4.27 -1.64 -6.29
N GLN A 336 -3.95 -0.78 -7.24
CA GLN A 336 -3.96 -1.08 -8.68
C GLN A 336 -2.68 -1.83 -9.11
N GLN A 337 -1.58 -1.61 -8.41
CA GLN A 337 -0.30 -2.28 -8.67
C GLN A 337 -0.30 -3.74 -8.16
N ASN A 338 -1.01 -3.99 -7.06
CA ASN A 338 -1.12 -5.31 -6.43
C ASN A 338 -2.59 -5.78 -6.36
N PRO A 339 -3.28 -5.92 -7.52
CA PRO A 339 -4.72 -6.17 -7.56
C PRO A 339 -5.12 -7.49 -6.91
N GLU A 340 -4.28 -8.52 -7.00
CA GLU A 340 -4.53 -9.84 -6.43
C GLU A 340 -4.63 -9.77 -4.89
N MET A 341 -3.69 -9.08 -4.25
CA MET A 341 -3.66 -8.93 -2.80
C MET A 341 -4.84 -8.10 -2.30
N PHE A 342 -5.12 -6.96 -2.95
CA PHE A 342 -6.24 -6.11 -2.53
C PHE A 342 -7.61 -6.74 -2.83
N SER A 343 -7.73 -7.53 -3.91
CA SER A 343 -8.93 -8.33 -4.18
C SER A 343 -9.13 -9.40 -3.12
N TRP A 344 -8.07 -10.10 -2.71
CA TRP A 344 -8.13 -11.05 -1.62
C TRP A 344 -8.55 -10.40 -0.30
N LEU A 345 -8.00 -9.23 0.04
CA LEU A 345 -8.43 -8.47 1.21
C LEU A 345 -9.92 -8.06 1.15
N SER A 346 -10.42 -7.69 -0.02
CA SER A 346 -11.84 -7.33 -0.19
C SER A 346 -12.78 -8.53 -0.07
N MET A 347 -12.31 -9.75 -0.40
CA MET A 347 -13.08 -10.97 -0.18
C MET A 347 -13.32 -11.25 1.32
N LEU A 348 -12.45 -10.76 2.21
CA LEU A 348 -12.66 -10.88 3.65
C LEU A 348 -13.88 -10.08 4.12
N ASP A 349 -14.18 -8.94 3.50
CA ASP A 349 -15.39 -8.16 3.78
C ASP A 349 -16.65 -8.96 3.47
N LEU A 350 -16.67 -9.65 2.32
CA LEU A 350 -17.79 -10.52 1.97
C LEU A 350 -17.99 -11.65 3.00
N ASN A 351 -16.91 -12.22 3.51
CA ASN A 351 -17.01 -13.25 4.56
C ASN A 351 -17.63 -12.68 5.84
N VAL A 352 -17.27 -11.44 6.24
CA VAL A 352 -17.90 -10.77 7.39
C VAL A 352 -19.37 -10.54 7.13
N ASP A 353 -19.76 -10.04 5.97
CA ASP A 353 -21.16 -9.78 5.61
C ASP A 353 -21.99 -11.06 5.67
N VAL A 354 -21.46 -12.18 5.20
CA VAL A 354 -22.13 -13.50 5.30
C VAL A 354 -22.27 -13.93 6.75
N ILE A 355 -21.23 -13.80 7.59
CA ILE A 355 -21.28 -14.14 9.01
C ILE A 355 -22.31 -13.27 9.72
N VAL A 356 -22.28 -11.97 9.50
CA VAL A 356 -23.24 -11.01 10.07
C VAL A 356 -24.67 -11.35 9.65
N GLY A 357 -24.88 -11.61 8.35
CA GLY A 357 -26.18 -12.02 7.82
C GLY A 357 -26.72 -13.30 8.48
N LEU A 358 -25.84 -14.29 8.65
CA LEU A 358 -26.18 -15.54 9.33
C LEU A 358 -26.53 -15.32 10.82
N MET A 359 -25.75 -14.49 11.53
CA MET A 359 -26.01 -14.18 12.94
C MET A 359 -27.30 -13.39 13.13
N VAL A 360 -27.61 -12.46 12.21
CA VAL A 360 -28.91 -11.76 12.20
C VAL A 360 -30.06 -12.76 11.99
N LEU A 361 -29.90 -13.67 11.02
CA LEU A 361 -30.92 -14.70 10.76
C LEU A 361 -31.17 -15.59 11.99
N ILE A 362 -30.11 -16.06 12.63
CA ILE A 362 -30.21 -16.86 13.86
C ILE A 362 -30.91 -16.06 14.97
N SER A 363 -30.56 -14.77 15.13
CA SER A 363 -31.18 -13.88 16.10
C SER A 363 -32.69 -13.68 15.83
N ILE A 364 -33.06 -13.53 14.56
CA ILE A 364 -34.49 -13.46 14.15
C ILE A 364 -35.22 -14.73 14.52
N ILE A 365 -34.67 -15.91 14.21
CA ILE A 365 -35.30 -17.20 14.54
C ILE A 365 -35.46 -17.35 16.06
N ASN A 366 -34.41 -17.07 16.82
CA ASN A 366 -34.45 -17.17 18.29
C ASN A 366 -35.48 -16.24 18.90
N MET A 367 -35.52 -14.98 18.46
CA MET A 367 -36.46 -13.99 18.99
C MET A 367 -37.91 -14.28 18.56
N THR A 368 -38.10 -14.72 17.29
CA THR A 368 -39.42 -15.11 16.78
C THR A 368 -39.99 -16.26 17.61
N SER A 369 -39.16 -17.29 17.86
CA SER A 369 -39.56 -18.45 18.69
C SER A 369 -39.88 -18.04 20.12
N ALA A 370 -39.03 -17.21 20.74
CA ALA A 370 -39.27 -16.71 22.09
C ALA A 370 -40.56 -15.87 22.19
N LEU A 371 -40.78 -14.97 21.21
CA LEU A 371 -41.97 -14.15 21.16
C LEU A 371 -43.23 -15.00 20.98
N LEU A 372 -43.20 -16.03 20.12
CA LEU A 372 -44.30 -16.96 19.91
C LEU A 372 -44.65 -17.68 21.20
N ILE A 373 -43.68 -18.18 21.95
CA ILE A 373 -43.91 -18.84 23.25
C ILE A 373 -44.53 -17.87 24.23
N ILE A 374 -44.05 -16.63 24.35
CA ILE A 374 -44.61 -15.59 25.21
C ILE A 374 -46.05 -15.29 24.83
N ILE A 375 -46.39 -15.20 23.54
CA ILE A 375 -47.75 -14.97 23.04
C ILE A 375 -48.65 -16.13 23.45
N LEU A 376 -48.21 -17.39 23.28
CA LEU A 376 -49.00 -18.56 23.65
C LEU A 376 -49.24 -18.65 25.14
N GLU A 377 -48.24 -18.36 25.98
CA GLU A 377 -48.41 -18.34 27.45
C GLU A 377 -49.37 -17.24 27.94
N ARG A 378 -49.36 -16.08 27.24
CA ARG A 378 -50.17 -14.91 27.64
C ARG A 378 -51.48 -14.78 26.88
N ARG A 379 -51.89 -15.79 26.10
CA ARG A 379 -53.09 -15.75 25.25
C ARG A 379 -54.37 -15.45 26.04
N ALA A 380 -54.53 -16.01 27.26
CA ALA A 380 -55.69 -15.76 28.11
C ALA A 380 -55.75 -14.29 28.59
N GLN A 381 -54.58 -13.70 28.93
CA GLN A 381 -54.48 -12.29 29.31
C GLN A 381 -54.83 -11.36 28.15
N VAL A 382 -54.34 -11.67 26.93
CA VAL A 382 -54.66 -10.93 25.70
C VAL A 382 -56.16 -11.02 25.39
N GLY A 383 -56.76 -12.22 25.53
CA GLY A 383 -58.19 -12.40 25.35
C GLY A 383 -59.02 -11.55 26.31
N LEU A 384 -58.65 -11.47 27.59
CA LEU A 384 -59.26 -10.62 28.56
C LEU A 384 -59.16 -9.13 28.25
N LEU A 385 -57.96 -8.66 27.88
CA LEU A 385 -57.73 -7.26 27.50
C LEU A 385 -58.55 -6.87 26.27
N LYS A 386 -58.66 -7.75 25.27
CA LYS A 386 -59.50 -7.53 24.08
C LYS A 386 -60.99 -7.52 24.44
N ALA A 387 -61.43 -8.37 25.34
CA ALA A 387 -62.81 -8.35 25.84
C ALA A 387 -63.14 -7.04 26.58
N MET A 388 -62.17 -6.39 27.21
CA MET A 388 -62.26 -5.08 27.84
C MET A 388 -62.11 -3.90 26.82
N GLY A 389 -61.98 -4.16 25.50
CA GLY A 389 -61.95 -3.14 24.45
C GLY A 389 -60.57 -2.76 23.92
N MET A 390 -59.52 -3.52 24.30
CA MET A 390 -58.18 -3.26 23.73
C MET A 390 -58.13 -3.56 22.25
N THR A 391 -57.64 -2.61 21.44
CA THR A 391 -57.52 -2.75 19.98
C THR A 391 -56.37 -3.66 19.57
N ASP A 392 -56.50 -4.30 18.42
CA ASP A 392 -55.45 -5.18 17.84
C ASP A 392 -54.11 -4.47 17.69
N ALA A 393 -54.10 -3.22 17.26
CA ALA A 393 -52.89 -2.39 17.13
C ALA A 393 -52.22 -2.17 18.50
N ALA A 394 -52.98 -1.97 19.57
CA ALA A 394 -52.43 -1.83 20.90
C ALA A 394 -51.81 -3.13 21.44
N VAL A 395 -52.40 -4.29 21.11
CA VAL A 395 -51.82 -5.61 21.43
C VAL A 395 -50.51 -5.80 20.71
N ILE A 396 -50.47 -5.57 19.37
CA ILE A 396 -49.26 -5.70 18.56
C ILE A 396 -48.16 -4.79 19.10
N ARG A 397 -48.46 -3.51 19.33
CA ARG A 397 -47.48 -2.55 19.85
C ARG A 397 -46.90 -3.00 21.22
N THR A 398 -47.70 -3.55 22.08
CA THR A 398 -47.26 -4.06 23.39
C THR A 398 -46.27 -5.22 23.24
N PHE A 399 -46.55 -6.17 22.33
CA PHE A 399 -45.63 -7.29 22.08
C PHE A 399 -44.36 -6.87 21.42
N ILE A 400 -44.41 -5.98 20.39
CA ILE A 400 -43.22 -5.43 19.72
C ILE A 400 -42.35 -4.68 20.74
N TRP A 401 -42.93 -3.84 21.60
CA TRP A 401 -42.17 -3.12 22.63
C TRP A 401 -41.50 -4.06 23.63
N HIS A 402 -42.21 -5.12 24.03
CA HIS A 402 -41.66 -6.12 24.94
C HIS A 402 -40.52 -6.91 24.29
N ALA A 403 -40.68 -7.28 23.04
CA ALA A 403 -39.66 -7.95 22.25
C ALA A 403 -38.45 -7.04 22.00
N ALA A 404 -38.64 -5.77 21.63
CA ALA A 404 -37.56 -4.79 21.45
C ALA A 404 -36.76 -4.58 22.75
N ARG A 405 -37.42 -4.62 23.92
CA ARG A 405 -36.75 -4.55 25.22
C ARG A 405 -35.86 -5.78 25.48
N ILE A 406 -36.34 -6.98 25.18
CA ILE A 406 -35.56 -8.22 25.31
C ILE A 406 -34.37 -8.21 24.36
N LEU A 407 -34.60 -7.80 23.09
CA LEU A 407 -33.57 -7.64 22.08
C LEU A 407 -32.52 -6.64 22.55
N GLY A 408 -32.92 -5.45 23.03
CA GLY A 408 -31.99 -4.44 23.55
C GLY A 408 -31.15 -4.94 24.73
N GLN A 409 -31.71 -5.78 25.61
CA GLN A 409 -30.93 -6.45 26.65
C GLN A 409 -29.90 -7.43 26.04
N GLY A 410 -30.28 -8.18 25.01
CA GLY A 410 -29.37 -9.07 24.27
C GLY A 410 -28.22 -8.30 23.64
N PHE A 411 -28.52 -7.20 22.95
CA PHE A 411 -27.50 -6.31 22.38
C PHE A 411 -26.58 -5.73 23.45
N ALA A 412 -27.12 -5.23 24.56
CA ALA A 412 -26.30 -4.68 25.66
C ALA A 412 -25.31 -5.71 26.23
N TRP A 413 -25.80 -6.94 26.50
CA TRP A 413 -24.91 -8.03 26.94
C TRP A 413 -23.96 -8.50 25.88
N GLY A 414 -24.38 -8.56 24.60
CA GLY A 414 -23.56 -8.91 23.47
C GLY A 414 -22.41 -7.91 23.27
N ASN A 415 -22.70 -6.61 23.33
CA ASN A 415 -21.71 -5.56 23.31
C ASN A 415 -20.72 -5.67 24.47
N LEU A 416 -21.21 -5.87 25.68
CA LEU A 416 -20.36 -6.01 26.87
C LEU A 416 -19.36 -7.18 26.69
N VAL A 417 -19.85 -8.35 26.30
CA VAL A 417 -19.03 -9.55 26.11
C VAL A 417 -18.11 -9.38 24.90
N GLY A 418 -18.63 -8.96 23.74
CA GLY A 418 -17.87 -8.78 22.51
C GLY A 418 -16.72 -7.78 22.68
N LEU A 419 -17.01 -6.58 23.20
CA LEU A 419 -15.98 -5.57 23.47
C LEU A 419 -14.98 -6.03 24.53
N SER A 420 -15.41 -6.76 25.56
CA SER A 420 -14.47 -7.32 26.54
C SER A 420 -13.51 -8.30 25.89
N CYS A 421 -13.98 -9.21 25.02
CA CYS A 421 -13.12 -10.14 24.29
C CYS A 421 -12.14 -9.40 23.36
N VAL A 422 -12.62 -8.38 22.67
CA VAL A 422 -11.81 -7.52 21.80
C VAL A 422 -10.70 -6.82 22.59
N LEU A 423 -11.02 -6.21 23.74
CA LEU A 423 -10.04 -5.53 24.60
C LEU A 423 -9.01 -6.51 25.18
N ILE A 424 -9.46 -7.69 25.60
CA ILE A 424 -8.59 -8.74 26.12
C ILE A 424 -7.59 -9.18 25.04
N GLN A 425 -8.07 -9.42 23.82
CA GLN A 425 -7.19 -9.82 22.71
C GLN A 425 -6.24 -8.70 22.30
N ALA A 426 -6.71 -7.44 22.26
CA ALA A 426 -5.90 -6.29 21.91
C ALA A 426 -4.73 -6.08 22.87
N GLU A 427 -4.95 -6.25 24.19
CA GLU A 427 -3.95 -6.02 25.22
C GLU A 427 -3.00 -7.22 25.41
N TRP A 428 -3.55 -8.43 25.43
CA TRP A 428 -2.79 -9.63 25.81
C TRP A 428 -2.38 -10.50 24.63
N GLN A 429 -2.88 -10.24 23.42
CA GLN A 429 -2.52 -10.99 22.20
C GLN A 429 -2.53 -12.52 22.41
N LEU A 430 -3.62 -13.00 23.05
CA LEU A 430 -3.74 -14.40 23.49
C LEU A 430 -3.70 -15.42 22.36
N ILE A 431 -4.11 -15.02 21.16
CA ILE A 431 -4.16 -15.88 19.98
C ILE A 431 -2.99 -15.56 19.08
N PRO A 432 -1.85 -16.29 19.18
CA PRO A 432 -0.75 -16.12 18.28
C PRO A 432 -1.09 -16.68 16.89
N LEU A 433 -0.55 -16.08 15.86
CA LEU A 433 -0.63 -16.56 14.48
C LEU A 433 0.77 -16.90 13.99
N ASP A 434 0.82 -17.77 13.00
CA ASP A 434 2.06 -18.07 12.29
C ASP A 434 2.37 -16.92 11.30
N PRO A 435 3.43 -16.13 11.52
CA PRO A 435 3.79 -15.02 10.64
C PRO A 435 4.07 -15.47 9.19
N GLU A 436 4.49 -16.73 9.02
CA GLU A 436 4.75 -17.28 7.69
C GLU A 436 3.46 -17.44 6.87
N ALA A 437 2.33 -17.72 7.51
CA ALA A 437 1.05 -17.95 6.84
C ALA A 437 0.15 -16.70 6.83
N TYR A 438 0.21 -15.87 7.88
CA TYR A 438 -0.76 -14.80 8.11
C TYR A 438 -0.18 -13.38 8.07
N TYR A 439 1.13 -13.22 7.87
CA TYR A 439 1.83 -11.92 7.82
C TYR A 439 1.80 -11.09 9.12
N VAL A 440 1.28 -11.65 10.20
CA VAL A 440 1.14 -11.01 11.52
C VAL A 440 1.42 -12.02 12.64
N ASP A 441 2.04 -11.57 13.74
CA ASP A 441 2.43 -12.44 14.86
C ASP A 441 1.25 -12.86 15.75
N ALA A 442 0.18 -12.07 15.78
CA ALA A 442 -1.03 -12.34 16.56
C ALA A 442 -2.26 -11.80 15.82
N VAL A 443 -3.45 -12.31 16.19
CA VAL A 443 -4.72 -11.84 15.63
C VAL A 443 -4.87 -10.34 15.89
N PRO A 444 -4.76 -9.49 14.86
CA PRO A 444 -4.89 -8.05 15.01
C PRO A 444 -6.35 -7.68 15.17
N ILE A 445 -6.62 -6.69 16.01
CA ILE A 445 -7.96 -6.21 16.25
C ILE A 445 -8.05 -4.71 16.05
N LEU A 446 -9.02 -4.30 15.26
CA LEU A 446 -9.37 -2.90 15.07
C LEU A 446 -10.88 -2.74 15.18
N VAL A 447 -11.32 -1.87 16.10
CA VAL A 447 -12.73 -1.53 16.24
C VAL A 447 -13.00 -0.18 15.61
N ASP A 448 -13.79 -0.17 14.55
CA ASP A 448 -14.42 1.05 14.06
C ASP A 448 -15.80 1.18 14.70
N PHE A 449 -15.91 2.10 15.66
CA PHE A 449 -17.17 2.31 16.41
C PHE A 449 -18.31 2.79 15.52
N ILE A 450 -18.03 3.47 14.41
CA ILE A 450 -19.06 3.99 13.50
C ILE A 450 -19.65 2.84 12.70
N ASP A 451 -18.77 2.02 12.10
CA ASP A 451 -19.19 0.86 11.31
C ASP A 451 -19.86 -0.21 12.19
N MET A 452 -19.34 -0.42 13.39
CA MET A 452 -19.96 -1.29 14.39
C MET A 452 -21.39 -0.81 14.74
N ALA A 453 -21.57 0.47 15.05
CA ALA A 453 -22.88 1.03 15.38
C ALA A 453 -23.87 0.97 14.21
N ARG A 454 -23.38 1.18 12.98
CA ARG A 454 -24.19 1.03 11.75
C ARG A 454 -24.65 -0.41 11.57
N MET A 455 -23.74 -1.36 11.67
CA MET A 455 -24.01 -2.80 11.53
C MET A 455 -25.00 -3.28 12.59
N GLU A 456 -24.80 -2.89 13.84
CA GLU A 456 -25.72 -3.21 14.93
C GLU A 456 -27.10 -2.56 14.76
N GLY A 457 -27.14 -1.31 14.32
CA GLY A 457 -28.39 -0.60 14.04
C GLY A 457 -29.21 -1.27 12.96
N ILE A 458 -28.57 -1.74 11.90
CA ILE A 458 -29.24 -2.53 10.83
C ILE A 458 -29.73 -3.86 11.37
N ALA A 459 -28.90 -4.60 12.09
CA ALA A 459 -29.24 -5.89 12.68
C ALA A 459 -30.41 -5.76 13.65
N PHE A 460 -30.39 -4.78 14.55
CA PHE A 460 -31.46 -4.48 15.49
C PHE A 460 -32.79 -4.16 14.77
N SER A 461 -32.72 -3.30 13.76
CA SER A 461 -33.89 -2.89 12.95
C SER A 461 -34.53 -4.09 12.24
N LEU A 462 -33.71 -4.94 11.61
CA LEU A 462 -34.17 -6.15 10.94
C LEU A 462 -34.83 -7.13 11.90
N CYS A 463 -34.23 -7.34 13.08
CA CYS A 463 -34.82 -8.16 14.12
C CYS A 463 -36.17 -7.61 14.60
N VAL A 464 -36.30 -6.31 14.85
CA VAL A 464 -37.55 -5.68 15.26
C VAL A 464 -38.65 -5.81 14.20
N VAL A 465 -38.30 -5.57 12.92
CA VAL A 465 -39.24 -5.71 11.80
C VAL A 465 -39.71 -7.15 11.65
N SER A 466 -38.82 -8.13 11.78
CA SER A 466 -39.18 -9.56 11.66
C SER A 466 -40.17 -10.02 12.77
N MET A 467 -40.11 -9.38 13.93
CA MET A 467 -41.05 -9.67 15.05
C MET A 467 -42.47 -9.20 14.80
N ALA A 468 -42.69 -8.36 13.80
CA ALA A 468 -44.05 -7.96 13.39
C ALA A 468 -44.90 -9.18 12.96
N LEU A 469 -44.28 -10.19 12.30
CA LEU A 469 -45.00 -11.39 11.87
C LEU A 469 -45.68 -12.17 13.00
N PRO A 470 -44.95 -12.62 14.07
CA PRO A 470 -45.61 -13.29 15.20
C PRO A 470 -46.52 -12.34 16.01
N ALA A 471 -46.17 -11.04 16.09
CA ALA A 471 -47.03 -10.06 16.76
C ALA A 471 -48.38 -9.87 16.03
N LEU A 472 -48.43 -9.88 14.71
CA LEU A 472 -49.66 -9.87 13.93
C LEU A 472 -50.53 -11.13 14.19
N TRP A 473 -49.87 -12.28 14.39
CA TRP A 473 -50.59 -13.51 14.78
C TRP A 473 -51.27 -13.36 16.11
N SER A 474 -50.68 -12.66 17.09
CA SER A 474 -51.28 -12.41 18.41
C SER A 474 -52.58 -11.62 18.32
N ALA A 475 -52.71 -10.73 17.34
CA ALA A 475 -53.90 -9.93 17.10
C ALA A 475 -55.09 -10.77 16.61
N ARG A 476 -54.87 -11.93 15.99
CA ARG A 476 -55.92 -12.82 15.50
C ARG A 476 -56.53 -13.74 16.59
N ILE A 477 -56.06 -13.66 17.82
CA ILE A 477 -56.62 -14.42 18.96
C ILE A 477 -58.05 -13.98 19.22
N ARG A 478 -59.02 -14.91 19.06
CA ARG A 478 -60.43 -14.65 19.31
C ARG A 478 -60.71 -14.71 20.81
N PRO A 479 -61.32 -13.67 21.44
CA PRO A 479 -61.58 -13.65 22.89
C PRO A 479 -62.44 -14.82 23.39
N ALA A 480 -63.45 -15.24 22.60
CA ALA A 480 -64.39 -16.31 22.96
C ALA A 480 -63.69 -17.69 23.10
N LEU A 481 -62.65 -17.99 22.34
CA LEU A 481 -61.91 -19.25 22.41
C LEU A 481 -60.84 -19.24 23.51
N SER A 482 -60.27 -18.08 23.85
CA SER A 482 -59.22 -17.97 24.86
C SER A 482 -59.75 -18.05 26.30
N LEU A 483 -61.03 -17.74 26.56
CA LEU A 483 -61.66 -17.82 27.84
C LEU A 483 -62.27 -19.21 28.12
N ARG A 484 -62.49 -20.08 27.15
CA ARG A 484 -63.11 -21.39 27.24
C ARG A 484 -62.14 -22.54 27.57
N MET A 485 -60.85 -22.25 27.60
CA MET A 485 -59.78 -23.26 27.78
C MET A 485 -59.09 -23.19 29.18
N ASN A 486 -59.81 -22.77 30.20
CA ASN A 486 -59.40 -22.91 31.60
C ASN A 486 -60.30 -23.92 32.32
#